data_040c3b8a2ce0ed04bc64476a849f998e
#
_entry.id   040c3b8a2ce0ed04bc64476a849f998e
#
_cell.length_a   1.000
_cell.length_b   1.000
_cell.length_c   1.000
_cell.angle_alpha   90.00
_cell.angle_beta   90.00
_cell.angle_gamma   90.00
#
_symmetry.space_group_name_H-M   'P 1'
#
loop_
_entity.id
_entity.type
_entity.pdbx_description
1 polymer ?
#
loop_
_entity_poly.entity_id
_entity_poly.type
_entity_poly.pdbx_seq_one_letter_code
_entity_poly.pdbx_strand_id
1 'polypeptide(L)'
;MDGGYVKMKLIAFVLALLPILWLMLALGVLKKPAFKACPIALVVAVLLALTYWKMPVKDCVTGGLEGVAMAIWPVSLVIIAAVFTYNLCIATGSMEKIKKVLTGVSKDRRILLLLIGWGFGGFLEGMAGFGTAVAIPAGILCGLGFSPVLATVACLVANATPTA
;
A
#
# COMPACT_ATOMS: atom_id res chain seq x y z
N MET A 1 30.62 23.21 18.01
CA MET A 1 30.69 21.74 18.15
C MET A 1 29.62 20.98 17.31
N ASP A 2 28.89 21.64 16.41
CA ASP A 2 27.64 21.05 15.82
C ASP A 2 27.70 20.52 14.37
N GLY A 3 28.75 20.87 13.60
CA GLY A 3 28.82 20.46 12.20
C GLY A 3 29.02 18.95 11.96
N GLY A 4 29.68 18.23 12.85
CA GLY A 4 29.94 16.80 12.76
C GLY A 4 28.69 15.97 13.06
N TYR A 5 27.92 16.39 14.05
CA TYR A 5 26.65 15.72 14.46
C TYR A 5 25.57 15.84 13.39
N VAL A 6 25.47 17.01 12.76
CA VAL A 6 24.49 17.25 11.67
C VAL A 6 24.86 16.42 10.45
N LYS A 7 26.14 16.36 10.05
CA LYS A 7 26.61 15.53 8.94
C LYS A 7 26.34 14.03 9.18
N MET A 8 26.60 13.54 10.39
CA MET A 8 26.39 12.15 10.75
C MET A 8 24.90 11.77 10.72
N LYS A 9 24.02 12.63 11.21
CA LYS A 9 22.55 12.44 11.11
C LYS A 9 22.05 12.48 9.67
N LEU A 10 22.61 13.36 8.85
CA LEU A 10 22.24 13.46 7.43
C LEU A 10 22.64 12.19 6.66
N ILE A 11 23.85 11.67 6.91
CA ILE A 11 24.32 10.41 6.30
C ILE A 11 23.43 9.23 6.74
N ALA A 12 23.10 9.14 8.04
CA ALA A 12 22.21 8.12 8.56
C ALA A 12 20.82 8.17 7.90
N PHE A 13 20.28 9.38 7.71
CA PHE A 13 19.00 9.61 7.05
C PHE A 13 19.02 9.16 5.58
N VAL A 14 20.06 9.56 4.84
CA VAL A 14 20.22 9.15 3.43
C VAL A 14 20.36 7.63 3.29
N LEU A 15 21.16 7.00 4.18
CA LEU A 15 21.30 5.54 4.20
C LEU A 15 19.97 4.82 4.52
N ALA A 16 19.19 5.36 5.45
CA ALA A 16 17.86 4.80 5.77
C ALA A 16 16.86 4.90 4.61
N LEU A 17 17.00 5.92 3.76
CA LEU A 17 16.17 6.07 2.56
C LEU A 17 16.54 5.12 1.42
N LEU A 18 17.74 4.55 1.43
CA LEU A 18 18.29 3.76 0.32
C LEU A 18 17.40 2.57 -0.08
N PRO A 19 16.88 1.72 0.84
CA PRO A 19 15.96 0.64 0.48
C PRO A 19 14.64 1.15 -0.10
N ILE A 20 14.14 2.30 0.35
CA ILE A 20 12.91 2.92 -0.16
C ILE A 20 13.14 3.45 -1.57
N LEU A 21 14.23 4.19 -1.79
CA LEU A 21 14.63 4.68 -3.11
C LEU A 21 14.84 3.54 -4.10
N TRP A 22 15.43 2.42 -3.64
CA TRP A 22 15.55 1.22 -4.45
C TRP A 22 14.18 0.69 -4.89
N LEU A 23 13.20 0.59 -3.98
CA LEU A 23 11.86 0.14 -4.32
C LEU A 23 11.17 1.09 -5.31
N MET A 24 11.27 2.40 -5.09
CA MET A 24 10.72 3.38 -6.02
C MET A 24 11.33 3.26 -7.42
N LEU A 25 12.64 3.08 -7.52
CA LEU A 25 13.35 2.89 -8.79
C LEU A 25 13.00 1.55 -9.44
N ALA A 26 13.01 0.47 -8.67
CA ALA A 26 12.76 -0.88 -9.18
C ALA A 26 11.33 -1.07 -9.68
N LEU A 27 10.34 -0.55 -8.94
CA LEU A 27 8.92 -0.67 -9.30
C LEU A 27 8.48 0.40 -10.29
N GLY A 28 8.91 1.66 -10.09
CA GLY A 28 8.46 2.80 -10.91
C GLY A 28 9.19 2.88 -12.26
N VAL A 29 10.52 2.85 -12.26
CA VAL A 29 11.33 3.06 -13.49
C VAL A 29 11.65 1.74 -14.18
N LEU A 30 12.21 0.77 -13.43
CA LEU A 30 12.60 -0.52 -14.01
C LEU A 30 11.42 -1.47 -14.24
N LYS A 31 10.21 -1.14 -13.73
CA LYS A 31 8.98 -1.94 -13.85
C LYS A 31 9.19 -3.41 -13.49
N LYS A 32 10.10 -3.67 -12.55
CA LYS A 32 10.36 -5.03 -12.07
C LYS A 32 9.21 -5.49 -11.18
N PRO A 33 8.84 -6.78 -11.22
CA PRO A 33 7.79 -7.30 -10.35
C PRO A 33 8.20 -7.21 -8.88
N ALA A 34 7.25 -6.87 -8.00
CA ALA A 34 7.48 -6.64 -6.57
C ALA A 34 8.15 -7.83 -5.87
N PHE A 35 7.83 -9.07 -6.26
CA PHE A 35 8.41 -10.27 -5.66
C PHE A 35 9.93 -10.42 -5.89
N LYS A 36 10.50 -9.67 -6.86
CA LYS A 36 11.96 -9.60 -7.09
C LYS A 36 12.57 -8.36 -6.44
N ALA A 37 11.85 -7.25 -6.41
CA ALA A 37 12.34 -5.98 -5.87
C ALA A 37 12.37 -5.97 -4.33
N CYS A 38 11.33 -6.52 -3.67
CA CYS A 38 11.21 -6.53 -2.22
C CYS A 38 12.30 -7.35 -1.49
N PRO A 39 12.67 -8.57 -1.94
CA PRO A 39 13.77 -9.30 -1.30
C PRO A 39 15.10 -8.56 -1.37
N ILE A 40 15.38 -7.88 -2.48
CA ILE A 40 16.61 -7.09 -2.62
C ILE A 40 16.59 -5.91 -1.64
N ALA A 41 15.46 -5.20 -1.52
CA ALA A 41 15.32 -4.11 -0.56
C ALA A 41 15.49 -4.61 0.89
N LEU A 42 14.95 -5.79 1.21
CA LEU A 42 15.12 -6.43 2.53
C LEU A 42 16.60 -6.73 2.81
N VAL A 43 17.31 -7.33 1.86
CA VAL A 43 18.74 -7.62 2.02
C VAL A 43 19.54 -6.32 2.24
N VAL A 44 19.26 -5.27 1.47
CA VAL A 44 19.90 -3.96 1.64
C VAL A 44 19.61 -3.39 3.02
N ALA A 45 18.36 -3.45 3.49
CA ALA A 45 17.98 -2.97 4.81
C ALA A 45 18.70 -3.73 5.95
N VAL A 46 18.76 -5.07 5.86
CA VAL A 46 19.46 -5.91 6.85
C VAL A 46 20.96 -5.63 6.85
N LEU A 47 21.58 -5.51 5.67
CA LEU A 47 23.01 -5.15 5.60
C LEU A 47 23.30 -3.79 6.23
N LEU A 48 22.47 -2.79 5.99
CA LEU A 48 22.61 -1.47 6.60
C LEU A 48 22.41 -1.54 8.12
N ALA A 49 21.42 -2.29 8.60
CA ALA A 49 21.17 -2.48 10.04
C ALA A 49 22.39 -3.11 10.74
N LEU A 50 23.00 -4.12 10.15
CA LEU A 50 24.15 -4.82 10.72
C LEU A 50 25.45 -3.99 10.63
N THR A 51 25.69 -3.30 9.52
CA THR A 51 26.97 -2.59 9.27
C THR A 51 26.99 -1.20 9.86
N TYR A 52 25.99 -0.38 9.57
CA TYR A 52 25.96 1.03 9.99
C TYR A 52 25.40 1.20 11.41
N TRP A 53 24.25 0.59 11.69
CA TRP A 53 23.60 0.67 13.00
C TRP A 53 24.14 -0.34 14.02
N LYS A 54 25.04 -1.26 13.59
CA LYS A 54 25.63 -2.31 14.45
C LYS A 54 24.58 -3.07 15.27
N MET A 55 23.42 -3.28 14.69
CA MET A 55 22.32 -3.99 15.33
C MET A 55 22.73 -5.45 15.56
N PRO A 56 22.49 -6.04 16.74
CA PRO A 56 22.82 -7.44 16.97
C PRO A 56 22.03 -8.35 16.02
N VAL A 57 22.70 -9.35 15.48
CA VAL A 57 22.10 -10.30 14.52
C VAL A 57 20.82 -10.94 15.08
N LYS A 58 20.79 -11.18 16.40
CA LYS A 58 19.61 -11.72 17.08
C LYS A 58 18.38 -10.85 16.86
N ASP A 59 18.51 -9.55 17.02
CA ASP A 59 17.40 -8.60 16.87
C ASP A 59 16.96 -8.46 15.40
N CYS A 60 17.89 -8.55 14.45
CA CYS A 60 17.54 -8.62 13.03
C CYS A 60 16.73 -9.87 12.68
N VAL A 61 17.11 -11.03 13.23
CA VAL A 61 16.40 -12.29 12.99
C VAL A 61 15.04 -12.30 13.66
N THR A 62 14.96 -11.86 14.94
CA THR A 62 13.68 -11.79 15.66
C THR A 62 12.71 -10.82 14.99
N GLY A 63 13.17 -9.62 14.60
CA GLY A 63 12.34 -8.67 13.85
C GLY A 63 11.89 -9.21 12.49
N GLY A 64 12.76 -9.94 11.79
CA GLY A 64 12.40 -10.61 10.54
C GLY A 64 11.31 -11.68 10.73
N LEU A 65 11.43 -12.52 11.77
CA LEU A 65 10.44 -13.54 12.12
C LEU A 65 9.11 -12.91 12.55
N GLU A 66 9.15 -11.83 13.31
CA GLU A 66 7.97 -11.07 13.71
C GLU A 66 7.25 -10.48 12.49
N GLY A 67 8.00 -9.89 11.54
CA GLY A 67 7.45 -9.41 10.27
C GLY A 67 6.79 -10.51 9.45
N VAL A 68 7.37 -11.70 9.38
CA VAL A 68 6.77 -12.87 8.71
C VAL A 68 5.51 -13.32 9.44
N ALA A 69 5.53 -13.39 10.76
CA ALA A 69 4.37 -13.76 11.56
C ALA A 69 3.20 -12.77 11.36
N MET A 70 3.48 -11.47 11.36
CA MET A 70 2.48 -10.43 11.06
C MET A 70 1.94 -10.52 9.63
N ALA A 71 2.78 -10.85 8.67
CA ALA A 71 2.33 -11.01 7.28
C ALA A 71 1.40 -12.20 7.11
N ILE A 72 1.67 -13.32 7.79
CA ILE A 72 0.88 -14.55 7.68
C ILE A 72 -0.43 -14.43 8.48
N TRP A 73 -0.37 -14.04 9.76
CA TRP A 73 -1.53 -14.10 10.63
C TRP A 73 -2.54 -12.97 10.40
N PRO A 74 -2.28 -11.69 10.70
CA PRO A 74 -3.34 -10.69 10.49
C PRO A 74 -3.50 -10.28 9.02
N VAL A 75 -2.40 -10.00 8.29
CA VAL A 75 -2.48 -9.38 6.96
C VAL A 75 -3.04 -10.33 5.92
N SER A 76 -2.55 -11.58 5.86
CA SER A 76 -3.04 -12.55 4.88
C SER A 76 -4.50 -12.92 5.12
N LEU A 77 -4.95 -13.03 6.37
CA LEU A 77 -6.35 -13.32 6.69
C LEU A 77 -7.29 -12.21 6.21
N VAL A 78 -6.91 -10.94 6.47
CA VAL A 78 -7.69 -9.79 6.00
C VAL A 78 -7.77 -9.77 4.48
N ILE A 79 -6.67 -10.00 3.77
CA ILE A 79 -6.64 -10.05 2.31
C ILE A 79 -7.55 -11.17 1.77
N ILE A 80 -7.44 -12.38 2.34
CA ILE A 80 -8.27 -13.52 1.94
C ILE A 80 -9.76 -13.21 2.14
N ALA A 81 -10.12 -12.69 3.32
CA ALA A 81 -11.51 -12.32 3.63
C ALA A 81 -12.04 -11.24 2.69
N ALA A 82 -11.23 -10.21 2.41
CA ALA A 82 -11.60 -9.13 1.50
C ALA A 82 -11.80 -9.62 0.06
N VAL A 83 -10.88 -10.44 -0.47
CA VAL A 83 -11.00 -11.02 -1.81
C VAL A 83 -12.22 -11.97 -1.90
N PHE A 84 -12.44 -12.76 -0.87
CA PHE A 84 -13.63 -13.61 -0.78
C PHE A 84 -14.93 -12.80 -0.83
N THR A 85 -15.02 -11.76 0.02
CA THR A 85 -16.20 -10.87 0.07
C THR A 85 -16.41 -10.15 -1.27
N TYR A 86 -15.34 -9.67 -1.89
CA TYR A 86 -15.40 -9.03 -3.20
C TYR A 86 -15.93 -9.98 -4.27
N ASN A 87 -15.39 -11.20 -4.35
CA ASN A 87 -15.87 -12.22 -5.30
C ASN A 87 -17.33 -12.61 -5.03
N LEU A 88 -17.73 -12.70 -3.76
CA LEU A 88 -19.12 -12.96 -3.39
C LEU A 88 -20.06 -11.83 -3.86
N CYS A 89 -19.66 -10.58 -3.69
CA CYS A 89 -20.42 -9.42 -4.19
C CYS A 89 -20.56 -9.41 -5.71
N ILE A 90 -19.53 -9.87 -6.44
CA ILE A 90 -19.61 -10.04 -7.90
C ILE A 90 -20.57 -11.16 -8.25
N ALA A 91 -20.42 -12.34 -7.64
CA ALA A 91 -21.23 -13.52 -7.93
C ALA A 91 -22.72 -13.32 -7.62
N THR A 92 -23.04 -12.56 -6.59
CA THR A 92 -24.44 -12.23 -6.20
C THR A 92 -25.02 -11.04 -6.97
N GLY A 93 -24.27 -10.38 -7.85
CA GLY A 93 -24.70 -9.16 -8.55
C GLY A 93 -24.85 -7.95 -7.64
N SER A 94 -24.46 -8.05 -6.36
CA SER A 94 -24.53 -6.94 -5.40
C SER A 94 -23.60 -5.80 -5.78
N MET A 95 -22.49 -6.09 -6.47
CA MET A 95 -21.58 -5.09 -6.97
C MET A 95 -22.25 -4.12 -7.96
N GLU A 96 -23.16 -4.61 -8.81
CA GLU A 96 -23.91 -3.75 -9.74
C GLU A 96 -24.90 -2.84 -9.00
N LYS A 97 -25.48 -3.29 -7.88
CA LYS A 97 -26.33 -2.46 -7.03
C LYS A 97 -25.52 -1.35 -6.37
N ILE A 98 -24.34 -1.68 -5.84
CA ILE A 98 -23.41 -0.70 -5.25
C ILE A 98 -23.02 0.35 -6.29
N LYS A 99 -22.63 -0.07 -7.49
CA LYS A 99 -22.31 0.85 -8.59
C LYS A 99 -23.49 1.77 -8.92
N LYS A 100 -24.72 1.24 -9.04
CA LYS A 100 -25.92 2.03 -9.32
C LYS A 100 -26.18 3.08 -8.24
N VAL A 101 -26.04 2.73 -6.97
CA VAL A 101 -26.21 3.68 -5.86
C VAL A 101 -25.17 4.81 -5.95
N LEU A 102 -23.90 4.45 -6.11
CA LEU A 102 -22.80 5.41 -6.19
C LEU A 102 -22.92 6.34 -7.42
N THR A 103 -23.29 5.80 -8.58
CA THR A 103 -23.49 6.59 -9.81
C THR A 103 -24.81 7.36 -9.81
N GLY A 104 -25.75 7.00 -8.97
CA GLY A 104 -26.99 7.75 -8.76
C GLY A 104 -26.78 9.08 -8.06
N VAL A 105 -25.69 9.24 -7.30
CA VAL A 105 -25.37 10.48 -6.58
C VAL A 105 -24.93 11.59 -7.53
N SER A 106 -24.12 11.26 -8.54
CA SER A 106 -23.65 12.23 -9.53
C SER A 106 -23.30 11.57 -10.85
N LYS A 107 -23.47 12.31 -11.94
CA LYS A 107 -23.00 11.94 -13.29
C LYS A 107 -21.60 12.52 -13.59
N ASP A 108 -21.11 13.42 -12.74
CA ASP A 108 -19.79 14.02 -12.93
C ASP A 108 -18.70 13.04 -12.52
N ARG A 109 -17.79 12.76 -13.46
CA ARG A 109 -16.68 11.84 -13.26
C ARG A 109 -15.76 12.25 -12.11
N ARG A 110 -15.57 13.55 -11.87
CA ARG A 110 -14.72 14.05 -10.78
C ARG A 110 -15.35 13.77 -9.42
N ILE A 111 -16.66 14.01 -9.30
CA ILE A 111 -17.43 13.73 -8.08
C ILE A 111 -17.46 12.22 -7.82
N LEU A 112 -17.65 11.39 -8.84
CA LEU A 112 -17.61 9.92 -8.71
C LEU A 112 -16.23 9.43 -8.25
N LEU A 113 -15.15 10.02 -8.74
CA LEU A 113 -13.80 9.66 -8.33
C LEU A 113 -13.56 10.00 -6.86
N LEU A 114 -14.01 11.16 -6.39
CA LEU A 114 -13.93 11.55 -4.98
C LEU A 114 -14.84 10.69 -4.10
N LEU A 115 -16.08 10.46 -4.51
CA LEU A 115 -17.05 9.68 -3.74
C LEU A 115 -16.58 8.22 -3.58
N ILE A 116 -16.11 7.60 -4.66
CA ILE A 116 -15.71 6.19 -4.67
C ILE A 116 -14.27 6.04 -4.13
N GLY A 117 -13.33 6.84 -4.62
CA GLY A 117 -11.93 6.74 -4.22
C GLY A 117 -11.69 7.19 -2.78
N TRP A 118 -12.21 8.36 -2.40
CA TRP A 118 -11.98 8.92 -1.07
C TRP A 118 -13.06 8.51 -0.06
N GLY A 119 -14.34 8.76 -0.34
CA GLY A 119 -15.44 8.49 0.60
C GLY A 119 -15.61 6.99 0.86
N PHE A 120 -15.87 6.21 -0.17
CA PHE A 120 -16.05 4.76 -0.06
C PHE A 120 -14.73 4.05 0.25
N GLY A 121 -13.61 4.50 -0.32
CA GLY A 121 -12.28 4.01 0.00
C GLY A 121 -11.91 4.23 1.47
N GLY A 122 -12.13 5.44 2.01
CA GLY A 122 -11.89 5.74 3.42
C GLY A 122 -12.77 4.92 4.37
N PHE A 123 -14.03 4.68 4.01
CA PHE A 123 -14.91 3.79 4.76
C PHE A 123 -14.36 2.35 4.79
N LEU A 124 -13.90 1.83 3.66
CA LEU A 124 -13.28 0.50 3.59
C LEU A 124 -11.96 0.41 4.36
N GLU A 125 -11.14 1.47 4.36
CA GLU A 125 -9.91 1.52 5.13
C GLU A 125 -10.19 1.44 6.63
N GLY A 126 -11.19 2.18 7.11
CA GLY A 126 -11.61 2.12 8.52
C GLY A 126 -12.16 0.75 8.95
N MET A 127 -12.69 -0.03 8.02
CA MET A 127 -13.23 -1.38 8.32
C MET A 127 -12.21 -2.50 8.17
N ALA A 128 -11.40 -2.48 7.13
CA ALA A 128 -10.55 -3.61 6.73
C ALA A 128 -9.06 -3.27 6.63
N GLY A 129 -8.69 -2.04 6.33
CA GLY A 129 -7.31 -1.62 6.17
C GLY A 129 -6.53 -2.40 5.08
N PHE A 130 -5.20 -2.42 5.21
CA PHE A 130 -4.26 -3.26 4.44
C PHE A 130 -4.42 -3.26 2.91
N GLY A 131 -4.81 -2.13 2.31
CA GLY A 131 -4.86 -1.97 0.85
C GLY A 131 -6.13 -2.48 0.17
N THR A 132 -7.08 -3.08 0.86
CA THR A 132 -8.40 -3.43 0.34
C THR A 132 -9.18 -2.19 -0.08
N ALA A 133 -8.99 -1.10 0.64
CA ALA A 133 -9.53 0.23 0.37
C ALA A 133 -9.03 0.84 -0.96
N VAL A 134 -7.94 0.34 -1.52
CA VAL A 134 -7.45 0.76 -2.84
C VAL A 134 -7.97 -0.17 -3.93
N ALA A 135 -7.88 -1.47 -3.73
CA ALA A 135 -8.20 -2.45 -4.76
C ALA A 135 -9.68 -2.45 -5.15
N ILE A 136 -10.59 -2.39 -4.18
CA ILE A 136 -12.04 -2.43 -4.43
C ILE A 136 -12.53 -1.15 -5.10
N PRO A 137 -12.28 0.06 -4.58
CA PRO A 137 -12.69 1.30 -5.24
C PRO A 137 -12.06 1.49 -6.62
N ALA A 138 -10.78 1.14 -6.80
CA ALA A 138 -10.15 1.19 -8.10
C ALA A 138 -10.82 0.24 -9.10
N GLY A 139 -11.18 -0.97 -8.68
CA GLY A 139 -11.94 -1.91 -9.49
C GLY A 139 -13.32 -1.38 -9.90
N ILE A 140 -14.03 -0.71 -9.00
CA ILE A 140 -15.32 -0.06 -9.30
C ILE A 140 -15.13 1.07 -10.31
N LEU A 141 -14.14 1.94 -10.10
CA LEU A 141 -13.82 3.05 -11.01
C LEU A 141 -13.44 2.54 -12.41
N CYS A 142 -12.65 1.47 -12.51
CA CYS A 142 -12.35 0.81 -13.78
C CYS A 142 -13.62 0.31 -14.48
N GLY A 143 -14.54 -0.31 -13.72
CA GLY A 143 -15.84 -0.74 -14.23
C GLY A 143 -16.75 0.41 -14.70
N LEU A 144 -16.49 1.66 -14.26
CA LEU A 144 -17.15 2.88 -14.69
C LEU A 144 -16.43 3.59 -15.86
N GLY A 145 -15.38 2.97 -16.42
CA GLY A 145 -14.65 3.46 -17.58
C GLY A 145 -13.52 4.44 -17.26
N PHE A 146 -13.01 4.45 -16.03
CA PHE A 146 -11.76 5.14 -15.70
C PHE A 146 -10.56 4.29 -16.11
N SER A 147 -9.45 4.95 -16.50
CA SER A 147 -8.23 4.20 -16.77
C SER A 147 -7.71 3.53 -15.50
N PRO A 148 -7.23 2.28 -15.54
CA PRO A 148 -6.77 1.55 -14.36
C PRO A 148 -5.67 2.28 -13.58
N VAL A 149 -4.75 2.94 -14.30
CA VAL A 149 -3.67 3.71 -13.69
C VAL A 149 -4.21 4.90 -12.91
N LEU A 150 -5.10 5.69 -13.52
CA LEU A 150 -5.70 6.87 -12.87
C LEU A 150 -6.54 6.44 -11.64
N ALA A 151 -7.35 5.40 -11.78
CA ALA A 151 -8.17 4.87 -10.68
C ALA A 151 -7.31 4.43 -9.50
N THR A 152 -6.25 3.64 -9.76
CA THR A 152 -5.34 3.15 -8.72
C THR A 152 -4.58 4.29 -8.04
N VAL A 153 -4.02 5.22 -8.81
CA VAL A 153 -3.27 6.38 -8.26
C VAL A 153 -4.20 7.24 -7.41
N ALA A 154 -5.40 7.54 -7.88
CA ALA A 154 -6.37 8.34 -7.14
C ALA A 154 -6.77 7.67 -5.82
N CYS A 155 -7.04 6.36 -5.83
CA CYS A 155 -7.35 5.60 -4.62
C CYS A 155 -6.16 5.52 -3.65
N LEU A 156 -4.93 5.38 -4.14
CA LEU A 156 -3.72 5.39 -3.30
C LEU A 156 -3.52 6.74 -2.61
N VAL A 157 -3.68 7.84 -3.35
CA VAL A 157 -3.58 9.20 -2.78
C VAL A 157 -4.70 9.43 -1.76
N ALA A 158 -5.92 9.01 -2.08
CA ALA A 158 -7.08 9.14 -1.20
C ALA A 158 -6.91 8.32 0.10
N ASN A 159 -6.27 7.16 0.01
CA ASN A 159 -6.02 6.26 1.14
C ASN A 159 -5.03 6.82 2.18
N ALA A 160 -4.24 7.82 1.82
CA ALA A 160 -3.34 8.48 2.79
C ALA A 160 -4.10 9.34 3.83
N THR A 161 -5.37 9.70 3.57
CA THR A 161 -6.15 10.58 4.45
C THR A 161 -6.77 9.86 5.67
N PRO A 162 -7.39 8.68 5.54
CA PRO A 162 -8.02 7.99 6.67
C PRO A 162 -7.04 7.31 7.63
N THR A 163 -5.76 7.24 7.27
CA THR A 163 -4.70 6.66 8.11
C THR A 163 -3.97 7.70 8.98
N ALA A 164 -4.38 8.96 8.92
CA ALA A 164 -3.76 10.06 9.65
C ALA A 164 -4.29 10.21 11.08
#